data_94922a2047b31ce86b146b05bc37a5c8
#
_entry.id   94922a2047b31ce86b146b05bc37a5c8
#
_cell.length_a   1.000
_cell.length_b   1.000
_cell.length_c   1.000
_cell.angle_alpha   90.00
_cell.angle_beta   90.00
_cell.angle_gamma   90.00
#
_symmetry.space_group_name_H-M   'P 1'
#
loop_
_entity.id
_entity.type
_entity.pdbx_description
1 polymer ?
#
loop_
_entity_poly.entity_id
_entity_poly.type
_entity_poly.pdbx_seq_one_letter_code
_entity_poly.pdbx_strand_id
1 'polypeptide(L)'
;MDKNSQVKRAAVLGAGVMGAQLSGLFANKGIKTYLFDISIELASSGRDRLNTLKPPPLEKPENIDLIIPCSYDSDIEKISKADWVLEAVAENLDIKLKVYERLLPFLKNSAILTTNTSGITLEELSQNFSLDLKNRFMVSHFFNPPRY
;
A
#
# COMPACT_ATOMS: atom_id res chain seq x y z
N MET A 1 -16.95 8.49 18.27
CA MET A 1 -15.83 7.89 17.54
C MET A 1 -15.19 6.83 18.41
N ASP A 2 -15.31 5.61 18.00
CA ASP A 2 -14.76 4.46 18.72
C ASP A 2 -13.24 4.59 18.77
N LYS A 3 -12.66 4.60 19.97
CA LYS A 3 -11.20 4.65 20.19
C LYS A 3 -10.45 3.42 19.63
N ASN A 4 -11.17 2.50 18.99
CA ASN A 4 -10.65 1.24 18.45
C ASN A 4 -10.41 1.21 16.92
N SER A 5 -10.66 2.30 16.20
CA SER A 5 -10.50 2.37 14.74
C SER A 5 -9.13 2.92 14.29
N GLN A 6 -8.09 2.73 15.08
CA GLN A 6 -6.76 3.18 14.73
C GLN A 6 -6.07 2.20 13.79
N VAL A 7 -5.59 2.68 12.63
CA VAL A 7 -4.74 1.90 11.73
C VAL A 7 -3.44 1.55 12.45
N LYS A 8 -3.21 0.27 12.70
CA LYS A 8 -2.01 -0.24 13.37
C LYS A 8 -1.00 -0.82 12.38
N ARG A 9 -1.50 -1.36 11.29
CA ARG A 9 -0.69 -1.96 10.22
C ARG A 9 -1.25 -1.57 8.87
N ALA A 10 -0.35 -1.25 7.95
CA ALA A 10 -0.68 -0.95 6.57
C ALA A 10 0.01 -1.94 5.62
N ALA A 11 -0.52 -2.08 4.43
CA ALA A 11 0.17 -2.70 3.32
C ALA A 11 0.14 -1.73 2.14
N VAL A 12 1.27 -1.58 1.47
CA VAL A 12 1.40 -0.80 0.25
C VAL A 12 1.78 -1.75 -0.88
N LEU A 13 1.02 -1.73 -1.95
CA LEU A 13 1.19 -2.59 -3.12
C LEU A 13 1.90 -1.82 -4.22
N GLY A 14 3.09 -2.27 -4.59
CA GLY A 14 4.00 -1.60 -5.51
C GLY A 14 5.06 -0.77 -4.78
N ALA A 15 6.32 -1.12 -4.99
CA ALA A 15 7.49 -0.46 -4.38
C ALA A 15 8.18 0.53 -5.33
N GLY A 16 7.43 1.09 -6.27
CA GLY A 16 7.89 2.16 -7.14
C GLY A 16 8.09 3.48 -6.40
N VAL A 17 8.23 4.57 -7.15
CA VAL A 17 8.49 5.90 -6.59
C VAL A 17 7.44 6.31 -5.55
N MET A 18 6.15 6.16 -5.88
CA MET A 18 5.07 6.54 -4.96
C MET A 18 4.87 5.54 -3.84
N GLY A 19 4.81 4.24 -4.15
CA GLY A 19 4.56 3.21 -3.14
C GLY A 19 5.61 3.17 -2.03
N ALA A 20 6.88 3.29 -2.39
CA ALA A 20 7.96 3.39 -1.41
C ALA A 20 7.79 4.62 -0.49
N GLN A 21 7.52 5.79 -1.06
CA GLN A 21 7.33 7.02 -0.28
C GLN A 21 6.06 6.99 0.57
N LEU A 22 4.98 6.37 0.08
CA LEU A 22 3.74 6.18 0.85
C LEU A 22 3.98 5.24 2.04
N SER A 23 4.78 4.19 1.87
CA SER A 23 5.20 3.35 3.01
C SER A 23 5.99 4.14 4.04
N GLY A 24 6.84 5.07 3.59
CA GLY A 24 7.54 6.03 4.47
C GLY A 24 6.60 6.96 5.23
N LEU A 25 5.53 7.42 4.58
CA LEU A 25 4.51 8.25 5.21
C LEU A 25 3.80 7.51 6.36
N PHE A 26 3.42 6.25 6.15
CA PHE A 26 2.88 5.40 7.22
C PHE A 26 3.90 5.18 8.36
N ALA A 27 5.14 4.89 8.01
CA ALA A 27 6.21 4.68 8.98
C ALA A 27 6.47 5.93 9.84
N ASN A 28 6.37 7.14 9.27
CA ASN A 28 6.46 8.40 10.01
C ASN A 28 5.36 8.58 11.06
N LYS A 29 4.24 7.87 10.91
CA LYS A 29 3.15 7.82 11.90
C LYS A 29 3.24 6.63 12.86
N GLY A 30 4.38 5.92 12.86
CA GLY A 30 4.59 4.75 13.71
C GLY A 30 3.83 3.50 13.26
N ILE A 31 3.32 3.49 12.02
CA ILE A 31 2.53 2.38 11.48
C ILE A 31 3.45 1.37 10.81
N LYS A 32 3.45 0.14 11.29
CA LYS A 32 4.15 -0.97 10.65
C LYS A 32 3.55 -1.23 9.27
N THR A 33 4.37 -1.20 8.23
CA THR A 33 3.94 -1.23 6.84
C THR A 33 4.59 -2.38 6.08
N TYR A 34 3.79 -3.23 5.46
CA TYR A 34 4.23 -4.25 4.52
C TYR A 34 4.30 -3.61 3.12
N LEU A 35 5.50 -3.52 2.58
CA LEU A 35 5.73 -2.99 1.23
C LEU A 35 5.90 -4.14 0.25
N PHE A 36 4.89 -4.35 -0.60
CA PHE A 36 4.83 -5.45 -1.55
C PHE A 36 5.32 -5.06 -2.93
N ASP A 37 6.03 -5.99 -3.57
CA ASP A 37 6.29 -5.99 -5.01
C ASP A 37 6.33 -7.42 -5.55
N ILE A 38 6.59 -7.59 -6.84
CA ILE A 38 6.65 -8.90 -7.49
C ILE A 38 7.82 -9.76 -6.96
N SER A 39 8.86 -9.12 -6.42
CA SER A 39 9.96 -9.81 -5.73
C SER A 39 10.39 -9.07 -4.47
N ILE A 40 11.02 -9.80 -3.56
CA ILE A 40 11.55 -9.23 -2.31
C ILE A 40 12.66 -8.22 -2.59
N GLU A 41 13.44 -8.43 -3.64
CA GLU A 41 14.54 -7.55 -4.06
C GLU A 41 14.00 -6.19 -4.52
N LEU A 42 12.92 -6.17 -5.29
CA LEU A 42 12.26 -4.93 -5.72
C LEU A 42 11.64 -4.19 -4.55
N ALA A 43 10.97 -4.89 -3.64
CA ALA A 43 10.41 -4.29 -2.43
C ALA A 43 11.52 -3.70 -1.54
N SER A 44 12.63 -4.43 -1.34
CA SER A 44 13.78 -3.98 -0.56
C SER A 44 14.45 -2.78 -1.21
N SER A 45 14.66 -2.81 -2.51
CA SER A 45 15.25 -1.70 -3.27
C SER A 45 14.37 -0.44 -3.18
N GLY A 46 13.05 -0.60 -3.27
CA GLY A 46 12.10 0.51 -3.09
C GLY A 46 12.23 1.14 -1.70
N ARG A 47 12.25 0.32 -0.65
CA ARG A 47 12.46 0.79 0.73
C ARG A 47 13.79 1.52 0.88
N ASP A 48 14.87 0.93 0.41
CA ASP A 48 16.24 1.45 0.65
C ASP A 48 16.49 2.78 -0.06
N ARG A 49 15.82 3.03 -1.19
CA ARG A 49 15.85 4.33 -1.87
C ARG A 49 15.37 5.49 -0.99
N LEU A 50 14.53 5.24 0.00
CA LEU A 50 14.04 6.29 0.92
C LEU A 50 15.20 6.99 1.67
N ASN A 51 16.33 6.32 1.86
CA ASN A 51 17.50 6.89 2.51
C ASN A 51 18.24 7.94 1.65
N THR A 52 18.02 7.95 0.34
CA THR A 52 18.77 8.79 -0.61
C THR A 52 17.93 9.87 -1.28
N LEU A 53 16.61 9.81 -1.16
CA LEU A 53 15.71 10.78 -1.79
C LEU A 53 15.82 12.16 -1.14
N LYS A 54 15.67 13.18 -1.99
CA LYS A 54 15.60 14.58 -1.56
C LYS A 54 14.37 15.25 -2.21
N PRO A 55 13.52 15.92 -1.42
CA PRO A 55 13.59 16.02 0.05
C PRO A 55 13.39 14.66 0.74
N PRO A 56 13.89 14.47 2.00
CA PRO A 56 13.87 13.19 2.66
C PRO A 56 12.42 12.75 2.99
N PRO A 57 11.99 11.55 2.55
CA PRO A 57 10.63 11.07 2.84
C PRO A 57 10.42 10.64 4.29
N LEU A 58 11.48 10.22 4.98
CA LEU A 58 11.43 9.82 6.39
C LEU A 58 11.70 11.01 7.30
N GLU A 59 10.90 11.16 8.36
CA GLU A 59 11.11 12.18 9.40
C GLU A 59 12.33 11.85 10.27
N LYS A 60 12.52 10.54 10.51
CA LYS A 60 13.65 9.98 11.23
C LYS A 60 14.18 8.78 10.45
N PRO A 61 15.51 8.63 10.29
CA PRO A 61 16.07 7.51 9.55
C PRO A 61 15.62 6.14 10.06
N GLU A 62 15.47 5.97 11.38
CA GLU A 62 15.06 4.73 12.02
C GLU A 62 13.61 4.31 11.68
N ASN A 63 12.77 5.22 11.17
CA ASN A 63 11.42 4.87 10.74
C ASN A 63 11.41 3.84 9.59
N ILE A 64 12.53 3.70 8.88
CA ILE A 64 12.68 2.68 7.84
C ILE A 64 12.49 1.26 8.36
N ASP A 65 12.79 1.01 9.64
CA ASP A 65 12.65 -0.31 10.28
C ASP A 65 11.20 -0.76 10.42
N LEU A 66 10.25 0.18 10.32
CA LEU A 66 8.81 -0.12 10.29
C LEU A 66 8.33 -0.62 8.93
N ILE A 67 9.14 -0.49 7.89
CA ILE A 67 8.80 -0.90 6.52
C ILE A 67 9.37 -2.28 6.26
N ILE A 68 8.49 -3.27 6.08
CA ILE A 68 8.85 -4.67 5.86
C ILE A 68 8.69 -4.99 4.38
N PRO A 69 9.78 -5.23 3.64
CA PRO A 69 9.69 -5.68 2.26
C PRO A 69 9.02 -7.05 2.15
N CYS A 70 8.13 -7.20 1.18
CA CYS A 70 7.35 -8.41 0.95
C CYS A 70 7.24 -8.70 -0.54
N SER A 71 7.10 -9.98 -0.90
CA SER A 71 6.73 -10.38 -2.24
C SER A 71 5.32 -10.97 -2.26
N TYR A 72 4.63 -10.83 -3.40
CA TYR A 72 3.30 -11.45 -3.55
C TYR A 72 3.36 -12.98 -3.50
N ASP A 73 4.49 -13.59 -3.88
CA ASP A 73 4.60 -15.05 -3.92
C ASP A 73 4.83 -15.69 -2.55
N SER A 74 5.60 -15.05 -1.68
CA SER A 74 5.97 -15.62 -0.39
C SER A 74 5.26 -15.02 0.82
N ASP A 75 4.67 -13.82 0.69
CA ASP A 75 4.21 -13.04 1.84
C ASP A 75 2.74 -12.58 1.75
N ILE A 76 2.00 -13.04 0.74
CA ILE A 76 0.65 -12.51 0.46
C ILE A 76 -0.30 -12.66 1.66
N GLU A 77 -0.14 -13.67 2.50
CA GLU A 77 -0.96 -13.86 3.70
C GLU A 77 -0.81 -12.74 4.73
N LYS A 78 0.28 -11.94 4.66
CA LYS A 78 0.47 -10.77 5.54
C LYS A 78 -0.56 -9.67 5.29
N ILE A 79 -1.23 -9.67 4.13
CA ILE A 79 -2.36 -8.78 3.83
C ILE A 79 -3.46 -8.92 4.88
N SER A 80 -3.69 -10.11 5.42
CA SER A 80 -4.69 -10.35 6.47
C SER A 80 -4.44 -9.58 7.77
N LYS A 81 -3.23 -9.07 7.96
CA LYS A 81 -2.85 -8.29 9.15
C LYS A 81 -3.04 -6.79 8.94
N ALA A 82 -3.23 -6.32 7.71
CA ALA A 82 -3.33 -4.91 7.41
C ALA A 82 -4.74 -4.35 7.70
N ASP A 83 -4.78 -3.18 8.32
CA ASP A 83 -6.00 -2.40 8.55
C ASP A 83 -6.30 -1.49 7.35
N TRP A 84 -5.26 -1.08 6.64
CA TRP A 84 -5.32 -0.29 5.43
C TRP A 84 -4.39 -0.88 4.38
N VAL A 85 -4.94 -1.20 3.23
CA VAL A 85 -4.20 -1.64 2.04
C VAL A 85 -4.28 -0.52 0.99
N LEU A 86 -3.13 0.01 0.59
CA LEU A 86 -3.01 1.07 -0.40
C LEU A 86 -2.34 0.52 -1.66
N GLU A 87 -3.05 0.55 -2.78
CA GLU A 87 -2.54 0.13 -4.07
C GLU A 87 -1.86 1.29 -4.79
N ALA A 88 -0.60 1.10 -5.14
CA ALA A 88 0.26 2.05 -5.86
C ALA A 88 1.10 1.36 -6.95
N VAL A 89 0.56 0.32 -7.58
CA VAL A 89 1.20 -0.36 -8.71
C VAL A 89 1.07 0.48 -9.99
N ALA A 90 1.74 0.04 -11.06
CA ALA A 90 1.73 0.73 -12.35
C ALA A 90 0.30 1.10 -12.80
N GLU A 91 0.15 2.27 -13.43
CA GLU A 91 -1.15 2.82 -13.90
C GLU A 91 -1.62 2.04 -15.15
N ASN A 92 -2.01 0.79 -14.92
CA ASN A 92 -2.50 -0.15 -15.91
C ASN A 92 -3.61 -0.99 -15.29
N LEU A 93 -4.79 -1.00 -15.92
CA LEU A 93 -5.97 -1.68 -15.40
C LEU A 93 -5.74 -3.19 -15.20
N ASP A 94 -5.15 -3.87 -16.17
CA ASP A 94 -4.93 -5.32 -16.11
C ASP A 94 -3.97 -5.71 -14.98
N ILE A 95 -2.92 -4.91 -14.77
CA ILE A 95 -1.98 -5.11 -13.67
C ILE A 95 -2.68 -4.95 -12.33
N LYS A 96 -3.47 -3.88 -12.17
CA LYS A 96 -4.21 -3.62 -10.92
C LYS A 96 -5.23 -4.74 -10.64
N LEU A 97 -5.99 -5.17 -11.64
CA LEU A 97 -6.95 -6.26 -11.49
C LEU A 97 -6.30 -7.58 -11.08
N LYS A 98 -5.15 -7.93 -11.66
CA LYS A 98 -4.37 -9.11 -11.26
C LYS A 98 -3.88 -9.03 -9.82
N VAL A 99 -3.43 -7.86 -9.40
CA VAL A 99 -2.99 -7.64 -8.00
C VAL A 99 -4.18 -7.80 -7.06
N TYR A 100 -5.34 -7.22 -7.37
CA TYR A 100 -6.55 -7.37 -6.56
C TYR A 100 -7.00 -8.84 -6.47
N GLU A 101 -7.02 -9.56 -7.59
CA GLU A 101 -7.35 -10.97 -7.60
C GLU A 101 -6.50 -11.80 -6.63
N ARG A 102 -5.21 -11.52 -6.56
CA ARG A 102 -4.28 -12.20 -5.65
C ARG A 102 -4.50 -11.85 -4.18
N LEU A 103 -4.81 -10.60 -3.87
CA LEU A 103 -4.91 -10.15 -2.47
C LEU A 103 -6.29 -10.37 -1.84
N LEU A 104 -7.37 -10.36 -2.64
CA LEU A 104 -8.73 -10.42 -2.12
C LEU A 104 -9.00 -11.60 -1.16
N PRO A 105 -8.49 -12.82 -1.42
CA PRO A 105 -8.68 -13.95 -0.49
C PRO A 105 -8.10 -13.72 0.91
N PHE A 106 -7.14 -12.81 1.04
CA PHE A 106 -6.43 -12.52 2.29
C PHE A 106 -6.87 -11.22 2.95
N LEU A 107 -7.63 -10.39 2.25
CA LEU A 107 -8.08 -9.10 2.75
C LEU A 107 -9.12 -9.28 3.85
N LYS A 108 -8.82 -8.80 5.06
CA LYS A 108 -9.79 -8.90 6.17
C LYS A 108 -11.00 -7.99 5.96
N ASN A 109 -12.15 -8.40 6.45
CA ASN A 109 -13.44 -7.72 6.24
C ASN A 109 -13.48 -6.28 6.81
N SER A 110 -12.65 -5.96 7.78
CA SER A 110 -12.56 -4.63 8.38
C SER A 110 -11.53 -3.71 7.71
N ALA A 111 -10.71 -4.23 6.77
CA ALA A 111 -9.67 -3.44 6.13
C ALA A 111 -10.26 -2.43 5.14
N ILE A 112 -9.64 -1.26 5.09
CA ILE A 112 -9.89 -0.26 4.03
C ILE A 112 -8.95 -0.60 2.86
N LEU A 113 -9.48 -0.59 1.66
CA LEU A 113 -8.71 -0.69 0.43
C LEU A 113 -8.75 0.65 -0.29
N THR A 114 -7.59 1.19 -0.61
CA THR A 114 -7.50 2.42 -1.42
C THR A 114 -6.56 2.24 -2.60
N THR A 115 -6.77 3.04 -3.64
CA THR A 115 -5.91 3.11 -4.82
C THR A 115 -5.36 4.51 -4.99
N ASN A 116 -4.09 4.59 -5.39
CA ASN A 116 -3.44 5.86 -5.75
C ASN A 116 -3.60 6.18 -7.25
N THR A 117 -4.55 5.57 -7.92
CA THR A 117 -4.81 5.82 -9.35
C THR A 117 -5.08 7.28 -9.64
N SER A 118 -4.66 7.76 -10.78
CA SER A 118 -4.92 9.12 -11.26
C SER A 118 -5.96 9.19 -12.39
N GLY A 119 -6.20 8.10 -13.11
CA GLY A 119 -7.02 8.11 -14.31
C GLY A 119 -7.95 6.92 -14.52
N ILE A 120 -7.80 5.82 -13.76
CA ILE A 120 -8.68 4.65 -13.87
C ILE A 120 -9.83 4.80 -12.88
N THR A 121 -11.05 4.56 -13.34
CA THR A 121 -12.24 4.73 -12.50
C THR A 121 -12.36 3.66 -11.43
N LEU A 122 -13.00 3.98 -10.30
CA LEU A 122 -13.30 3.01 -9.26
C LEU A 122 -14.20 1.87 -9.78
N GLU A 123 -15.08 2.17 -10.72
CA GLU A 123 -15.97 1.18 -11.35
C GLU A 123 -15.16 0.12 -12.09
N GLU A 124 -14.22 0.53 -12.93
CA GLU A 124 -13.33 -0.39 -13.65
C GLU A 124 -12.48 -1.22 -12.68
N LEU A 125 -11.91 -0.60 -11.65
CA LEU A 125 -11.06 -1.27 -10.68
C LEU A 125 -11.82 -2.25 -9.78
N SER A 126 -13.07 -1.95 -9.46
CA SER A 126 -13.88 -2.74 -8.52
C SER A 126 -14.83 -3.73 -9.19
N GLN A 127 -14.70 -3.97 -10.49
CA GLN A 127 -15.63 -4.79 -11.25
C GLN A 127 -15.85 -6.20 -10.68
N ASN A 128 -14.83 -6.76 -10.01
CA ASN A 128 -14.90 -8.09 -9.40
C ASN A 128 -15.04 -8.05 -7.86
N PHE A 129 -15.30 -6.88 -7.28
CA PHE A 129 -15.45 -6.72 -5.83
C PHE A 129 -16.88 -7.03 -5.39
N SER A 130 -17.02 -7.62 -4.20
CA SER A 130 -18.31 -7.70 -3.51
C SER A 130 -18.85 -6.30 -3.19
N LEU A 131 -20.16 -6.18 -2.98
CA LEU A 131 -20.78 -4.91 -2.59
C LEU A 131 -20.17 -4.37 -1.28
N ASP A 132 -19.93 -5.25 -0.31
CA ASP A 132 -19.31 -4.88 0.95
C ASP A 132 -17.93 -4.26 0.75
N LEU A 133 -17.08 -4.86 -0.12
CA LEU A 133 -15.76 -4.31 -0.40
C LEU A 133 -15.84 -2.99 -1.18
N LYS A 134 -16.78 -2.85 -2.12
CA LYS A 134 -16.99 -1.57 -2.83
C LYS A 134 -17.27 -0.42 -1.87
N ASN A 135 -17.98 -0.67 -0.77
CA ASN A 135 -18.27 0.33 0.26
C ASN A 135 -17.04 0.73 1.10
N ARG A 136 -15.96 -0.03 1.00
CA ARG A 136 -14.68 0.21 1.71
C ARG A 136 -13.53 0.50 0.75
N PHE A 137 -13.83 0.70 -0.53
CA PHE A 137 -12.87 0.98 -1.58
C PHE A 137 -12.99 2.44 -2.03
N MET A 138 -11.85 3.15 -2.05
CA MET A 138 -11.81 4.57 -2.42
C MET A 138 -10.49 4.96 -3.07
N VAL A 139 -10.47 6.11 -3.71
CA VAL A 139 -9.23 6.74 -4.18
C VAL A 139 -8.58 7.49 -3.01
N SER A 140 -7.28 7.29 -2.87
CA SER A 140 -6.41 8.12 -2.02
C SER A 140 -5.23 8.59 -2.87
N HIS A 141 -5.45 9.63 -3.68
CA HIS A 141 -4.45 10.14 -4.61
C HIS A 141 -3.51 11.12 -3.91
N PHE A 142 -2.24 10.74 -3.83
CA PHE A 142 -1.17 11.58 -3.27
C PHE A 142 -0.34 12.21 -4.38
N PHE A 143 0.12 13.42 -4.16
CA PHE A 143 1.08 14.07 -5.04
C PHE A 143 2.51 13.73 -4.66
N ASN A 144 3.42 13.73 -5.63
CA ASN A 144 4.84 13.47 -5.39
C ASN A 144 5.58 14.80 -5.11
N PRO A 145 6.30 14.95 -3.99
CA PRO A 145 6.49 13.97 -2.90
C PRO A 145 5.33 13.97 -1.89
N PRO A 146 4.85 12.78 -1.46
CA PRO A 146 3.61 12.69 -0.67
C PRO A 146 3.70 13.24 0.75
N ARG A 147 4.90 13.43 1.27
CA ARG A 147 5.12 14.02 2.59
C ARG A 147 4.94 15.54 2.61
N TYR A 148 5.13 16.20 1.48
CA TYR A 148 5.15 17.67 1.34
C TYR A 148 3.97 18.15 0.46
#